data_5dd74eda278a8f55833b8d45b6dfcbd0
#
_entry.id   5dd74eda278a8f55833b8d45b6dfcbd0
#
_cell.length_a   1.000
_cell.length_b   1.000
_cell.length_c   1.000
_cell.angle_alpha   90.00
_cell.angle_beta   90.00
_cell.angle_gamma   90.00
#
_symmetry.space_group_name_H-M   'P 1'
#
loop_
_entity.id
_entity.type
_entity.pdbx_description
1 polymer ?
#
loop_
_entity_poly.entity_id
_entity_poly.type
_entity_poly.pdbx_seq_one_letter_code
_entity_poly.pdbx_strand_id
1 'polypeptide(L)'
;KRIRYKGIVCDRCGVMVTEKKVRRERMGHIQLVVPVAHIWYFRSLPNKIGYLLGLPTKMLDAVIYYEKYIVIQPGVMARKDDAQRQDIPGKENVLDGVDKMQLLTEDEYITIMDNLPQGNEYLDDSDPNKFIAKMGAEAIQDLLARIDLDSLSYELRNRANTDMSQQRKNEALKRLQVVESFRSSM
;
A
#
# COMPACT_ATOMS: atom_id res chain seq x y z
N LYS A 1 6.45 -44.37 -19.24
CA LYS A 1 5.18 -44.97 -18.83
C LYS A 1 5.30 -46.41 -18.34
N ARG A 2 6.34 -47.16 -18.76
CA ARG A 2 6.60 -48.54 -18.29
C ARG A 2 7.49 -48.50 -17.05
N ILE A 3 7.28 -49.41 -16.10
CA ILE A 3 8.00 -49.50 -14.81
C ILE A 3 9.52 -49.48 -14.99
N ARG A 4 10.04 -50.08 -16.07
CA ARG A 4 11.48 -50.13 -16.37
C ARG A 4 12.16 -48.77 -16.62
N TYR A 5 11.40 -47.69 -16.87
CA TYR A 5 11.94 -46.36 -17.09
C TYR A 5 11.75 -45.43 -15.88
N LYS A 6 11.11 -45.91 -14.82
CA LYS A 6 10.87 -45.10 -13.61
C LYS A 6 12.21 -44.77 -12.94
N GLY A 7 12.38 -43.48 -12.62
CA GLY A 7 13.56 -42.99 -11.92
C GLY A 7 14.77 -42.65 -12.81
N ILE A 8 14.70 -42.92 -14.11
CA ILE A 8 15.76 -42.53 -15.06
C ILE A 8 15.75 -41.00 -15.18
N VAL A 9 16.90 -40.38 -15.01
CA VAL A 9 17.11 -38.95 -15.20
C VAL A 9 17.63 -38.72 -16.63
N CYS A 10 17.07 -37.75 -17.33
CA CYS A 10 17.56 -37.38 -18.65
C CYS A 10 18.89 -36.61 -18.53
N ASP A 11 19.95 -37.13 -19.14
CA ASP A 11 21.29 -36.53 -19.12
C ASP A 11 21.31 -35.11 -19.73
N ARG A 12 20.39 -34.82 -20.68
CA ARG A 12 20.32 -33.55 -21.39
C ARG A 12 19.60 -32.45 -20.62
N CYS A 13 18.51 -32.76 -19.91
CA CYS A 13 17.65 -31.74 -19.28
C CYS A 13 17.43 -31.99 -17.76
N GLY A 14 18.00 -33.03 -17.18
CA GLY A 14 17.88 -33.35 -15.78
C GLY A 14 16.47 -33.82 -15.31
N VAL A 15 15.52 -33.98 -16.25
CA VAL A 15 14.15 -34.40 -15.89
C VAL A 15 14.09 -35.88 -15.58
N MET A 16 13.52 -36.23 -14.42
CA MET A 16 13.31 -37.61 -14.01
C MET A 16 12.03 -38.18 -14.60
N VAL A 17 12.10 -39.40 -15.14
CA VAL A 17 10.92 -40.15 -15.60
C VAL A 17 10.12 -40.64 -14.40
N THR A 18 8.90 -40.13 -14.27
CA THR A 18 7.99 -40.41 -13.16
C THR A 18 6.59 -40.74 -13.67
N GLU A 19 5.73 -41.18 -12.76
CA GLU A 19 4.32 -41.44 -13.04
C GLU A 19 3.55 -40.12 -13.22
N LYS A 20 2.46 -40.15 -13.98
CA LYS A 20 1.60 -38.98 -14.20
C LYS A 20 1.07 -38.39 -12.89
N LYS A 21 0.81 -39.21 -11.88
CA LYS A 21 0.30 -38.81 -10.57
C LYS A 21 1.23 -37.85 -9.82
N VAL A 22 2.54 -38.02 -9.97
CA VAL A 22 3.57 -37.21 -9.32
C VAL A 22 3.44 -35.70 -9.63
N ARG A 23 2.93 -35.34 -10.82
CA ARG A 23 2.65 -33.93 -11.18
C ARG A 23 1.64 -33.23 -10.26
N ARG A 24 0.76 -33.99 -9.61
CA ARG A 24 -0.24 -33.49 -8.66
C ARG A 24 0.17 -33.65 -7.22
N GLU A 25 1.10 -34.56 -6.93
CA GLU A 25 1.57 -34.83 -5.57
C GLU A 25 2.74 -33.92 -5.18
N ARG A 26 3.62 -33.59 -6.13
CA ARG A 26 4.75 -32.69 -5.89
C ARG A 26 4.28 -31.24 -5.91
N MET A 27 4.54 -30.56 -4.81
CA MET A 27 4.30 -29.13 -4.67
C MET A 27 5.61 -28.38 -4.86
N GLY A 28 5.51 -27.23 -5.50
CA GLY A 28 6.57 -26.24 -5.62
C GLY A 28 6.02 -24.87 -5.26
N HIS A 29 6.88 -23.87 -5.22
CA HIS A 29 6.49 -22.48 -5.03
C HIS A 29 7.22 -21.59 -6.02
N ILE A 30 6.63 -20.46 -6.31
CA ILE A 30 7.24 -19.36 -7.05
C ILE A 30 7.36 -18.20 -6.07
N GLN A 31 8.58 -17.79 -5.78
CA GLN A 31 8.83 -16.62 -4.95
C GLN A 31 8.72 -15.37 -5.80
N LEU A 32 7.81 -14.48 -5.43
CA LEU A 32 7.65 -13.20 -6.12
C LEU A 32 8.73 -12.22 -5.66
N VAL A 33 9.23 -11.41 -6.60
CA VAL A 33 10.22 -10.36 -6.30
C VAL A 33 9.58 -9.17 -5.58
N VAL A 34 8.33 -8.86 -5.91
CA VAL A 34 7.56 -7.77 -5.31
C VAL A 34 6.33 -8.31 -4.58
N PRO A 35 5.87 -7.64 -3.51
CA PRO A 35 4.65 -8.03 -2.82
C PRO A 35 3.43 -7.90 -3.73
N VAL A 36 2.39 -8.68 -3.44
CA VAL A 36 1.10 -8.65 -4.15
C VAL A 36 -0.02 -8.45 -3.14
N ALA A 37 -0.95 -7.55 -3.45
CA ALA A 37 -2.13 -7.33 -2.63
C ALA A 37 -3.06 -8.56 -2.70
N HIS A 38 -3.32 -9.16 -1.53
CA HIS A 38 -4.18 -10.34 -1.45
C HIS A 38 -5.64 -9.96 -1.73
N ILE A 39 -6.26 -10.66 -2.67
CA ILE A 39 -7.61 -10.36 -3.16
C ILE A 39 -8.68 -10.34 -2.06
N TRP A 40 -8.56 -11.18 -1.03
CA TRP A 40 -9.51 -11.21 0.09
C TRP A 40 -9.50 -9.95 0.95
N TYR A 41 -8.41 -9.19 0.95
CA TYR A 41 -8.29 -7.95 1.72
C TYR A 41 -8.49 -6.71 0.85
N PHE A 42 -8.29 -6.86 -0.47
CA PHE A 42 -8.35 -5.76 -1.42
C PHE A 42 -9.69 -5.69 -2.18
N ARG A 43 -10.23 -6.84 -2.63
CA ARG A 43 -11.48 -6.90 -3.44
C ARG A 43 -12.72 -7.35 -2.67
N SER A 44 -12.58 -7.70 -1.40
CA SER A 44 -13.73 -8.03 -0.56
C SER A 44 -14.58 -6.79 -0.25
N LEU A 45 -15.83 -7.01 0.07
CA LEU A 45 -16.71 -5.99 0.63
C LEU A 45 -16.97 -6.29 2.11
N PRO A 46 -16.57 -5.42 3.04
CA PRO A 46 -15.83 -4.17 2.83
C PRO A 46 -14.36 -4.40 2.42
N ASN A 47 -13.78 -3.44 1.68
CA ASN A 47 -12.35 -3.45 1.34
C ASN A 47 -11.52 -3.20 2.60
N LYS A 48 -10.91 -4.25 3.15
CA LYS A 48 -10.21 -4.18 4.44
C LYS A 48 -8.98 -3.27 4.40
N ILE A 49 -8.20 -3.32 3.31
CA ILE A 49 -7.04 -2.43 3.12
C ILE A 49 -7.49 -0.98 3.07
N GLY A 50 -8.54 -0.69 2.31
CA GLY A 50 -9.11 0.65 2.21
C GLY A 50 -9.61 1.18 3.56
N TYR A 51 -10.26 0.33 4.35
CA TYR A 51 -10.72 0.72 5.69
C TYR A 51 -9.57 0.96 6.68
N LEU A 52 -8.51 0.16 6.63
CA LEU A 52 -7.31 0.39 7.47
C LEU A 52 -6.62 1.71 7.12
N LEU A 53 -6.36 1.94 5.83
CA LEU A 53 -5.67 3.14 5.36
C LEU A 53 -6.59 4.38 5.31
N GLY A 54 -7.91 4.21 5.29
CA GLY A 54 -8.86 5.29 5.06
C GLY A 54 -8.89 5.78 3.62
N LEU A 55 -8.53 4.90 2.67
CA LEU A 55 -8.46 5.20 1.26
C LEU A 55 -9.63 4.57 0.49
N PRO A 56 -10.27 5.29 -0.42
CA PRO A 56 -11.28 4.72 -1.30
C PRO A 56 -10.65 3.72 -2.28
N THR A 57 -11.43 2.70 -2.67
CA THR A 57 -10.96 1.61 -3.56
C THR A 57 -10.36 2.14 -4.87
N LYS A 58 -10.94 3.21 -5.45
CA LYS A 58 -10.42 3.82 -6.68
C LYS A 58 -8.98 4.33 -6.53
N MET A 59 -8.65 4.92 -5.39
CA MET A 59 -7.28 5.38 -5.13
C MET A 59 -6.32 4.19 -4.96
N LEU A 60 -6.75 3.15 -4.26
CA LEU A 60 -5.96 1.92 -4.12
C LEU A 60 -5.73 1.23 -5.47
N ASP A 61 -6.75 1.20 -6.34
CA ASP A 61 -6.62 0.68 -7.70
C ASP A 61 -5.53 1.42 -8.47
N ALA A 62 -5.57 2.75 -8.47
CA ALA A 62 -4.60 3.57 -9.19
C ALA A 62 -3.16 3.32 -8.72
N VAL A 63 -2.96 3.09 -7.41
CA VAL A 63 -1.63 2.78 -6.86
C VAL A 63 -1.20 1.36 -7.21
N ILE A 64 -2.05 0.35 -6.96
CA ILE A 64 -1.72 -1.08 -7.13
C ILE A 64 -1.46 -1.42 -8.59
N TYR A 65 -2.19 -0.79 -9.52
CA TYR A 65 -2.03 -1.01 -10.96
C TYR A 65 -1.02 -0.06 -11.63
N TYR A 66 -0.18 0.63 -10.84
CA TYR A 66 0.90 1.49 -11.33
C TYR A 66 0.45 2.68 -12.19
N GLU A 67 -0.74 3.22 -11.92
CA GLU A 67 -1.24 4.44 -12.59
C GLU A 67 -0.73 5.71 -11.91
N LYS A 68 -0.59 5.68 -10.56
CA LYS A 68 -0.20 6.85 -9.75
C LYS A 68 0.72 6.45 -8.61
N TYR A 69 1.61 7.38 -8.24
CA TYR A 69 2.38 7.32 -7.00
C TYR A 69 1.50 7.67 -5.81
N ILE A 70 1.81 7.13 -4.65
CA ILE A 70 1.24 7.55 -3.38
C ILE A 70 2.34 8.01 -2.44
N VAL A 71 2.14 9.16 -1.81
CA VAL A 71 3.08 9.73 -0.84
C VAL A 71 2.98 8.93 0.47
N ILE A 72 4.06 8.25 0.82
CA ILE A 72 4.19 7.51 2.08
C ILE A 72 4.67 8.46 3.18
N GLN A 73 5.65 9.29 2.85
CA GLN A 73 6.23 10.28 3.74
C GLN A 73 6.55 11.54 2.96
N PRO A 74 5.94 12.68 3.30
CA PRO A 74 6.18 13.94 2.58
C PRO A 74 7.54 14.55 2.89
N GLY A 75 8.15 14.28 4.05
CA GLY A 75 9.47 14.78 4.42
C GLY A 75 9.58 16.30 4.32
N VAL A 76 10.66 16.77 3.68
CA VAL A 76 10.90 18.20 3.43
C VAL A 76 9.87 18.85 2.50
N MET A 77 9.11 18.04 1.75
CA MET A 77 8.03 18.47 0.87
C MET A 77 6.68 18.49 1.59
N ALA A 78 6.65 18.31 2.90
CA ALA A 78 5.42 18.41 3.68
C ALA A 78 4.77 19.79 3.48
N ARG A 79 3.46 19.78 3.23
CA ARG A 79 2.70 21.02 3.13
C ARG A 79 2.80 21.80 4.44
N LYS A 80 3.18 23.06 4.35
CA LYS A 80 3.24 23.97 5.51
C LYS A 80 1.82 24.39 5.91
N ASP A 81 1.55 24.43 7.20
CA ASP A 81 0.23 24.70 7.76
C ASP A 81 -0.43 25.98 7.21
N ASP A 82 -1.75 25.93 7.07
CA ASP A 82 -2.67 26.84 6.36
C ASP A 82 -2.71 28.31 6.82
N ALA A 83 -1.85 28.76 7.72
CA ALA A 83 -1.88 30.14 8.21
C ALA A 83 -1.50 31.20 7.14
N GLN A 84 -1.07 30.82 5.94
CA GLN A 84 -0.67 31.72 4.86
C GLN A 84 -1.22 31.35 3.48
N ARG A 85 -2.25 30.52 3.41
CA ARG A 85 -2.86 30.13 2.14
C ARG A 85 -3.83 31.17 1.62
N GLN A 86 -3.54 31.75 0.47
CA GLN A 86 -4.56 32.27 -0.45
C GLN A 86 -5.01 31.09 -1.31
N ASP A 87 -6.17 30.49 -0.96
CA ASP A 87 -6.80 29.44 -1.75
C ASP A 87 -7.17 29.99 -3.13
N ILE A 88 -6.38 29.67 -4.14
CA ILE A 88 -6.73 29.83 -5.54
C ILE A 88 -7.34 28.51 -6.00
N PRO A 89 -8.68 28.43 -6.20
CA PRO A 89 -9.31 27.19 -6.64
C PRO A 89 -8.76 26.77 -8.01
N GLY A 90 -8.17 25.57 -8.09
CA GLY A 90 -7.77 24.95 -9.36
C GLY A 90 -6.28 24.94 -9.68
N LYS A 91 -5.40 25.40 -8.80
CA LYS A 91 -3.93 25.21 -8.92
C LYS A 91 -3.38 24.63 -7.63
N GLU A 92 -3.54 23.34 -7.44
CA GLU A 92 -2.68 22.60 -6.50
C GLU A 92 -1.31 22.46 -7.18
N ASN A 93 -0.37 23.33 -6.81
CA ASN A 93 1.00 23.20 -7.25
C ASN A 93 1.71 22.25 -6.28
N VAL A 94 2.22 21.12 -6.78
CA VAL A 94 2.99 20.16 -5.96
C VAL A 94 4.22 20.78 -5.28
N LEU A 95 4.69 21.91 -5.78
CA LEU A 95 5.77 22.71 -5.17
C LEU A 95 5.31 23.44 -3.89
N ASP A 96 4.00 23.63 -3.68
CA ASP A 96 3.46 24.20 -2.44
C ASP A 96 3.42 23.20 -1.28
N GLY A 97 3.86 21.97 -1.55
CA GLY A 97 3.94 20.86 -0.62
C GLY A 97 2.91 19.77 -0.90
N VAL A 98 3.17 18.60 -0.36
CA VAL A 98 2.33 17.41 -0.50
C VAL A 98 1.92 16.87 0.85
N ASP A 99 0.76 16.21 0.87
CA ASP A 99 0.23 15.57 2.07
C ASP A 99 0.54 14.06 2.06
N LYS A 100 0.57 13.46 3.25
CA LYS A 100 0.66 12.01 3.36
C LYS A 100 -0.56 11.35 2.70
N MET A 101 -0.34 10.26 1.97
CA MET A 101 -1.33 9.53 1.18
C MET A 101 -1.92 10.32 -0.01
N GLN A 102 -1.34 11.45 -0.39
CA GLN A 102 -1.69 12.13 -1.63
C GLN A 102 -1.27 11.30 -2.83
N LEU A 103 -2.11 11.26 -3.88
CA LEU A 103 -1.76 10.64 -5.15
C LEU A 103 -1.06 11.65 -6.05
N LEU A 104 0.01 11.22 -6.69
CA LEU A 104 0.79 12.01 -7.64
C LEU A 104 0.76 11.31 -9.01
N THR A 105 0.66 12.10 -10.06
CA THR A 105 0.96 11.67 -11.42
C THR A 105 2.46 11.51 -11.60
N GLU A 106 2.90 10.89 -12.70
CA GLU A 106 4.31 10.74 -13.02
C GLU A 106 5.01 12.10 -13.18
N ASP A 107 4.36 13.06 -13.87
CA ASP A 107 4.90 14.41 -14.06
C ASP A 107 5.06 15.17 -12.74
N GLU A 108 4.07 15.05 -11.85
CA GLU A 108 4.13 15.65 -10.50
C GLU A 108 5.24 15.04 -9.66
N TYR A 109 5.41 13.71 -9.72
CA TYR A 109 6.48 13.01 -9.02
C TYR A 109 7.86 13.44 -9.52
N ILE A 110 8.07 13.50 -10.83
CA ILE A 110 9.32 13.98 -11.44
C ILE A 110 9.60 15.43 -11.02
N THR A 111 8.59 16.30 -11.09
CA THR A 111 8.71 17.70 -10.65
C THR A 111 9.16 17.82 -9.19
N ILE A 112 8.63 16.99 -8.31
CA ILE A 112 9.05 16.95 -6.91
C ILE A 112 10.49 16.46 -6.79
N MET A 113 10.85 15.37 -7.48
CA MET A 113 12.20 14.81 -7.42
C MET A 113 13.27 15.80 -7.89
N ASP A 114 13.00 16.57 -8.93
CA ASP A 114 13.90 17.60 -9.46
C ASP A 114 14.09 18.79 -8.50
N ASN A 115 13.13 19.04 -7.63
CA ASN A 115 13.16 20.14 -6.65
C ASN A 115 13.55 19.70 -5.24
N LEU A 116 13.83 18.40 -5.01
CA LEU A 116 14.30 17.92 -3.72
C LEU A 116 15.72 18.47 -3.41
N PRO A 117 16.01 18.78 -2.14
CA PRO A 117 17.37 19.09 -1.71
C PRO A 117 18.35 17.96 -2.05
N GLN A 118 19.53 18.31 -2.50
CA GLN A 118 20.59 17.33 -2.80
C GLN A 118 20.83 16.42 -1.59
N GLY A 119 20.90 15.11 -1.85
CA GLY A 119 21.15 14.11 -0.82
C GLY A 119 19.90 13.58 -0.11
N ASN A 120 18.70 14.12 -0.37
CA ASN A 120 17.47 13.62 0.25
C ASN A 120 17.21 12.14 -0.08
N GLU A 121 17.56 11.70 -1.28
CA GLU A 121 17.42 10.31 -1.73
C GLU A 121 18.29 9.31 -0.93
N TYR A 122 19.42 9.78 -0.38
CA TYR A 122 20.37 8.97 0.39
C TYR A 122 20.06 8.92 1.89
N LEU A 123 19.05 9.67 2.35
CA LEU A 123 18.62 9.60 3.74
C LEU A 123 18.05 8.20 4.04
N ASP A 124 18.15 7.78 5.30
CA ASP A 124 17.53 6.56 5.78
C ASP A 124 15.99 6.65 5.68
N ASP A 125 15.31 5.54 5.42
CA ASP A 125 13.84 5.50 5.31
C ASP A 125 13.12 5.83 6.64
N SER A 126 13.86 5.83 7.75
CA SER A 126 13.40 6.27 9.07
C SER A 126 13.55 7.76 9.30
N ASP A 127 14.32 8.47 8.46
CA ASP A 127 14.53 9.92 8.62
C ASP A 127 13.23 10.67 8.27
N PRO A 128 12.68 11.47 9.20
CA PRO A 128 11.44 12.20 8.97
C PRO A 128 11.52 13.23 7.83
N ASN A 129 12.72 13.66 7.44
CA ASN A 129 12.94 14.62 6.35
C ASN A 129 12.99 13.98 4.96
N LYS A 130 13.09 12.65 4.87
CA LYS A 130 13.11 11.96 3.59
C LYS A 130 11.75 12.04 2.91
N PHE A 131 11.74 12.41 1.64
CA PHE A 131 10.56 12.26 0.79
C PHE A 131 10.46 10.83 0.27
N ILE A 132 9.32 10.17 0.48
CA ILE A 132 9.07 8.81 0.02
C ILE A 132 7.71 8.76 -0.67
N ALA A 133 7.70 8.44 -1.95
CA ALA A 133 6.51 8.10 -2.70
C ALA A 133 6.78 6.86 -3.56
N LYS A 134 5.84 5.93 -3.59
CA LYS A 134 5.98 4.64 -4.29
C LYS A 134 4.71 4.29 -5.05
N MET A 135 4.80 3.31 -5.93
CA MET A 135 3.70 2.67 -6.65
C MET A 135 3.55 1.21 -6.25
N GLY A 136 2.45 0.61 -6.67
CA GLY A 136 2.22 -0.82 -6.56
C GLY A 136 1.87 -1.29 -5.14
N ALA A 137 1.82 -2.61 -4.97
CA ALA A 137 1.50 -3.22 -3.69
C ALA A 137 2.57 -2.98 -2.62
N GLU A 138 3.81 -2.70 -3.01
CA GLU A 138 4.89 -2.32 -2.09
C GLU A 138 4.58 -1.01 -1.36
N ALA A 139 4.04 -0.01 -2.06
CA ALA A 139 3.60 1.23 -1.43
C ALA A 139 2.53 0.99 -0.37
N ILE A 140 1.59 0.10 -0.66
CA ILE A 140 0.52 -0.27 0.28
C ILE A 140 1.08 -1.02 1.48
N GLN A 141 2.06 -1.90 1.27
CA GLN A 141 2.74 -2.62 2.35
C GLN A 141 3.44 -1.65 3.30
N ASP A 142 4.19 -0.68 2.77
CA ASP A 142 4.88 0.33 3.56
C ASP A 142 3.91 1.21 4.36
N LEU A 143 2.78 1.61 3.75
CA LEU A 143 1.75 2.36 4.45
C LEU A 143 1.11 1.55 5.58
N LEU A 144 0.82 0.26 5.36
CA LEU A 144 0.26 -0.63 6.38
C LEU A 144 1.25 -0.86 7.53
N ALA A 145 2.54 -1.03 7.23
CA ALA A 145 3.58 -1.20 8.25
C ALA A 145 3.73 0.02 9.18
N ARG A 146 3.33 1.20 8.71
CA ARG A 146 3.40 2.46 9.48
C ARG A 146 2.11 2.80 10.23
N ILE A 147 1.11 1.92 10.24
CA ILE A 147 -0.12 2.12 11.00
C ILE A 147 0.07 1.70 12.45
N ASP A 148 -0.22 2.60 13.37
CA ASP A 148 -0.46 2.26 14.77
C ASP A 148 -1.97 1.98 14.97
N LEU A 149 -2.31 0.72 15.17
CA LEU A 149 -3.69 0.27 15.32
C LEU A 149 -4.34 0.80 16.61
N ASP A 150 -3.57 0.99 17.67
CA ASP A 150 -4.09 1.49 18.95
C ASP A 150 -4.48 2.97 18.84
N SER A 151 -3.59 3.78 18.29
CA SER A 151 -3.87 5.20 18.03
C SER A 151 -5.03 5.38 17.06
N LEU A 152 -5.08 4.58 15.97
CA LEU A 152 -6.16 4.62 15.00
C LEU A 152 -7.51 4.22 15.61
N SER A 153 -7.54 3.18 16.45
CA SER A 153 -8.74 2.76 17.16
C SER A 153 -9.26 3.88 18.06
N TYR A 154 -8.38 4.49 18.84
CA TYR A 154 -8.75 5.61 19.73
C TYR A 154 -9.31 6.81 18.93
N GLU A 155 -8.66 7.20 17.85
CA GLU A 155 -9.09 8.29 16.99
C GLU A 155 -10.49 8.02 16.39
N LEU A 156 -10.72 6.82 15.86
CA LEU A 156 -12.00 6.44 15.27
C LEU A 156 -13.13 6.41 16.30
N ARG A 157 -12.87 5.98 17.53
CA ARG A 157 -13.84 6.04 18.64
C ARG A 157 -14.21 7.49 18.98
N ASN A 158 -13.21 8.36 19.06
CA ASN A 158 -13.45 9.78 19.29
C ASN A 158 -14.29 10.41 18.17
N ARG A 159 -13.94 10.15 16.91
CA ARG A 159 -14.73 10.63 15.76
C ARG A 159 -16.18 10.12 15.79
N ALA A 160 -16.38 8.84 16.11
CA ALA A 160 -17.72 8.27 16.20
C ALA A 160 -18.58 8.94 17.28
N ASN A 161 -17.97 9.44 18.37
CA ASN A 161 -18.65 10.11 19.45
C ASN A 161 -18.88 11.62 19.21
N THR A 162 -17.90 12.30 18.61
CA THR A 162 -17.88 13.77 18.49
C THR A 162 -18.44 14.31 17.19
N ASP A 163 -18.42 13.53 16.09
CA ASP A 163 -18.87 14.03 14.80
C ASP A 163 -20.36 14.36 14.81
N MET A 164 -20.76 15.50 14.21
CA MET A 164 -22.15 15.91 14.13
C MET A 164 -22.94 15.17 13.04
N SER A 165 -22.25 14.65 12.02
CA SER A 165 -22.87 13.96 10.90
C SER A 165 -23.09 12.48 11.18
N GLN A 166 -24.34 12.03 11.13
CA GLN A 166 -24.68 10.61 11.30
C GLN A 166 -24.01 9.70 10.25
N GLN A 167 -23.84 10.20 9.03
CA GLN A 167 -23.16 9.46 7.97
C GLN A 167 -21.68 9.24 8.32
N ARG A 168 -20.97 10.27 8.78
CA ARG A 168 -19.56 10.18 9.20
C ARG A 168 -19.39 9.29 10.42
N LYS A 169 -20.32 9.36 11.40
CA LYS A 169 -20.33 8.43 12.54
C LYS A 169 -20.42 6.97 12.08
N ASN A 170 -21.35 6.68 11.20
CA ASN A 170 -21.54 5.32 10.68
C ASN A 170 -20.32 4.83 9.89
N GLU A 171 -19.65 5.71 9.14
CA GLU A 171 -18.42 5.40 8.44
C GLU A 171 -17.27 5.11 9.42
N ALA A 172 -17.10 5.96 10.43
CA ALA A 172 -16.12 5.77 11.49
C ALA A 172 -16.33 4.44 12.25
N LEU A 173 -17.58 4.09 12.56
CA LEU A 173 -17.93 2.82 13.22
C LEU A 173 -17.62 1.60 12.34
N LYS A 174 -17.95 1.65 11.04
CA LYS A 174 -17.59 0.57 10.11
C LYS A 174 -16.08 0.39 10.00
N ARG A 175 -15.35 1.50 9.93
CA ARG A 175 -13.89 1.47 9.89
C ARG A 175 -13.31 0.93 11.19
N LEU A 176 -13.82 1.37 12.34
CA LEU A 176 -13.43 0.89 13.67
C LEU A 176 -13.61 -0.62 13.80
N GLN A 177 -14.71 -1.17 13.30
CA GLN A 177 -14.96 -2.62 13.35
C GLN A 177 -13.86 -3.41 12.63
N VAL A 178 -13.39 -2.94 11.49
CA VAL A 178 -12.28 -3.57 10.74
C VAL A 178 -10.98 -3.44 11.53
N VAL A 179 -10.66 -2.25 12.05
CA VAL A 179 -9.44 -2.00 12.85
C VAL A 179 -9.39 -2.90 14.09
N GLU A 180 -10.48 -2.99 14.85
CA GLU A 180 -10.55 -3.86 16.02
C GLU A 180 -10.40 -5.35 15.68
N SER A 181 -10.94 -5.77 14.54
CA SER A 181 -10.76 -7.15 14.04
C SER A 181 -9.29 -7.47 13.78
N PHE A 182 -8.51 -6.54 13.19
CA PHE A 182 -7.08 -6.73 13.00
C PHE A 182 -6.30 -6.65 14.31
N ARG A 183 -6.64 -5.69 15.17
CA ARG A 183 -6.01 -5.51 16.48
C ARG A 183 -6.14 -6.75 17.36
N SER A 184 -7.30 -7.42 17.33
CA SER A 184 -7.52 -8.64 18.12
C SER A 184 -6.83 -9.89 17.54
N SER A 185 -6.36 -9.83 16.29
CA SER A 185 -5.73 -10.94 15.59
C SER A 185 -4.20 -10.91 15.65
N MET A 186 -3.62 -9.79 16.08
CA MET A 186 -2.18 -9.57 16.23
C MET A 186 -1.75 -9.79 17.66
#